data_fd3348dd707ccd8fe84e5be4d2904c5e
#
_entry.id   fd3348dd707ccd8fe84e5be4d2904c5e
#
_cell.length_a   1.000
_cell.length_b   1.000
_cell.length_c   1.000
_cell.angle_alpha   90.00
_cell.angle_beta   90.00
_cell.angle_gamma   90.00
#
_symmetry.space_group_name_H-M   'P 1'
#
loop_
_entity.id
_entity.type
_entity.pdbx_description
1 polymer ?
#
loop_
_entity_poly.entity_id
_entity_poly.type
_entity_poly.pdbx_seq_one_letter_code
_entity_poly.pdbx_strand_id
1 'polypeptide(L)'
;AKQDLSIQVHPADDLAKKRHNSMGKTEMWYVVDADKGAKLRSGFSEQITPKEYKERVLNNTITDVLQEYEIKPGDVFFLPAGRVHSIGAGAFIAEIQQTSDITYRIYDFNRKDANGKTRELHTDLAREAINYEVLDDYRTKYEAVKDEPVELVACPYFTTSVYDMTEEISCDYSELDSFVIFICMEGACRIKDNEGNELKVDAGESILLPATTQDVTITPEAGNVKLLETYAVSYTHLPSPRDRTR
;
A
#
# COMPACT_ATOMS: atom_id res chain seq x y z
N ALA A 1 -3.59 -0.05 13.41
CA ALA A 1 -4.40 1.12 13.81
C ALA A 1 -5.04 0.87 15.18
N LYS A 2 -4.97 1.85 16.08
CA LYS A 2 -5.61 1.74 17.42
C LYS A 2 -7.12 2.06 17.37
N GLN A 3 -7.58 2.72 16.33
CA GLN A 3 -8.98 3.09 16.08
C GLN A 3 -9.21 3.17 14.57
N ASP A 4 -10.46 3.16 14.15
CA ASP A 4 -10.80 3.33 12.74
C ASP A 4 -10.23 4.65 12.19
N LEU A 5 -9.54 4.61 11.07
CA LEU A 5 -9.16 5.81 10.35
C LEU A 5 -10.36 6.36 9.57
N SER A 6 -10.31 7.65 9.23
CA SER A 6 -11.39 8.26 8.45
C SER A 6 -11.54 7.57 7.09
N ILE A 7 -12.78 7.51 6.61
CA ILE A 7 -13.04 7.16 5.22
C ILE A 7 -12.54 8.31 4.35
N GLN A 8 -11.75 8.00 3.33
CA GLN A 8 -11.03 8.99 2.54
C GLN A 8 -10.85 8.55 1.10
N VAL A 9 -10.45 9.48 0.26
CA VAL A 9 -10.03 9.27 -1.13
C VAL A 9 -8.89 10.22 -1.46
N HIS A 10 -8.02 9.78 -2.36
CA HIS A 10 -6.92 10.59 -2.88
C HIS A 10 -7.16 10.95 -4.35
N PRO A 11 -6.86 12.20 -4.76
CA PRO A 11 -6.98 12.60 -6.16
C PRO A 11 -5.91 11.95 -7.04
N ALA A 12 -6.21 11.75 -8.31
CA ALA A 12 -5.22 11.42 -9.34
C ALA A 12 -4.30 12.63 -9.63
N ASP A 13 -3.17 12.38 -10.31
CA ASP A 13 -2.13 13.38 -10.58
C ASP A 13 -2.68 14.67 -11.20
N ASP A 14 -3.52 14.57 -12.24
CA ASP A 14 -4.08 15.74 -12.93
C ASP A 14 -4.89 16.63 -11.99
N LEU A 15 -5.72 16.01 -11.15
CA LEU A 15 -6.57 16.73 -10.21
C LEU A 15 -5.74 17.32 -9.06
N ALA A 16 -4.77 16.56 -8.53
CA ALA A 16 -3.84 17.00 -7.51
C ALA A 16 -2.98 18.17 -8.00
N LYS A 17 -2.44 18.06 -9.22
CA LYS A 17 -1.69 19.12 -9.86
C LYS A 17 -2.50 20.41 -10.01
N LYS A 18 -3.71 20.28 -10.54
CA LYS A 18 -4.62 21.41 -10.78
C LYS A 18 -5.00 22.14 -9.49
N ARG A 19 -5.25 21.40 -8.40
CA ARG A 19 -5.81 21.98 -7.16
C ARG A 19 -4.76 22.34 -6.12
N HIS A 20 -3.68 21.58 -6.05
CA HIS A 20 -2.72 21.66 -4.95
C HIS A 20 -1.28 21.86 -5.44
N ASN A 21 -1.06 21.88 -6.77
CA ASN A 21 0.28 21.85 -7.39
C ASN A 21 1.15 20.70 -6.82
N SER A 22 0.53 19.55 -6.60
CA SER A 22 1.11 18.36 -6.00
C SER A 22 0.85 17.13 -6.88
N MET A 23 1.38 15.99 -6.48
CA MET A 23 1.12 14.69 -7.09
C MET A 23 -0.15 14.04 -6.53
N GLY A 24 -0.72 13.11 -7.26
CA GLY A 24 -1.75 12.21 -6.79
C GLY A 24 -1.21 11.24 -5.74
N LYS A 25 -2.09 10.39 -5.22
CA LYS A 25 -1.71 9.41 -4.21
C LYS A 25 -2.33 8.05 -4.54
N THR A 26 -1.58 7.25 -5.28
CA THR A 26 -1.85 5.82 -5.48
C THR A 26 -1.09 5.05 -4.41
N GLU A 27 -1.73 4.04 -3.83
CA GLU A 27 -1.23 3.27 -2.71
C GLU A 27 -1.37 1.77 -2.95
N MET A 28 -0.65 1.00 -2.17
CA MET A 28 -0.96 -0.39 -1.88
C MET A 28 -0.82 -0.65 -0.39
N TRP A 29 -1.59 -1.58 0.12
CA TRP A 29 -1.52 -2.06 1.48
C TRP A 29 -1.17 -3.54 1.52
N TYR A 30 -0.23 -3.89 2.39
CA TYR A 30 0.05 -5.26 2.80
C TYR A 30 -0.33 -5.41 4.27
N VAL A 31 -1.21 -6.33 4.59
CA VAL A 31 -1.59 -6.60 5.98
C VAL A 31 -0.48 -7.43 6.65
N VAL A 32 0.24 -6.79 7.55
CA VAL A 32 1.33 -7.43 8.32
C VAL A 32 0.77 -8.30 9.41
N ASP A 33 -0.21 -7.74 10.16
CA ASP A 33 -0.91 -8.43 11.23
C ASP A 33 -2.30 -7.83 11.42
N ALA A 34 -3.20 -8.57 12.05
CA ALA A 34 -4.57 -8.14 12.28
C ALA A 34 -5.14 -8.77 13.55
N ASP A 35 -5.74 -7.95 14.39
CA ASP A 35 -6.54 -8.45 15.52
C ASP A 35 -7.74 -9.25 14.98
N LYS A 36 -8.22 -10.19 15.79
CA LYS A 36 -9.41 -10.98 15.42
C LYS A 36 -10.60 -10.08 15.09
N GLY A 37 -11.12 -10.21 13.88
CA GLY A 37 -12.25 -9.43 13.39
C GLY A 37 -11.89 -8.01 12.94
N ALA A 38 -10.60 -7.67 12.85
CA ALA A 38 -10.17 -6.41 12.27
C ALA A 38 -10.61 -6.30 10.81
N LYS A 39 -10.98 -5.10 10.39
CA LYS A 39 -11.56 -4.85 9.08
C LYS A 39 -10.93 -3.64 8.41
N LEU A 40 -11.08 -3.57 7.10
CA LEU A 40 -10.83 -2.38 6.31
C LEU A 40 -11.93 -2.20 5.26
N ARG A 41 -11.98 -1.03 4.64
CA ARG A 41 -12.88 -0.76 3.52
C ARG A 41 -12.07 -0.37 2.29
N SER A 42 -12.47 -0.92 1.15
CA SER A 42 -11.89 -0.59 -0.15
C SER A 42 -12.96 -0.65 -1.23
N GLY A 43 -13.26 0.51 -1.83
CA GLY A 43 -14.23 0.68 -2.91
C GLY A 43 -15.69 0.61 -2.45
N PHE A 44 -16.58 0.63 -3.42
CA PHE A 44 -18.03 0.53 -3.23
C PHE A 44 -18.51 -0.92 -3.35
N SER A 45 -19.51 -1.30 -2.55
CA SER A 45 -20.19 -2.59 -2.63
C SER A 45 -21.34 -2.60 -3.63
N GLU A 46 -21.80 -1.44 -4.04
CA GLU A 46 -22.86 -1.24 -5.04
C GLU A 46 -22.62 0.03 -5.87
N GLN A 47 -23.21 0.08 -7.05
CA GLN A 47 -23.12 1.25 -7.92
C GLN A 47 -23.90 2.41 -7.34
N ILE A 48 -23.23 3.53 -7.12
CA ILE A 48 -23.86 4.80 -6.71
C ILE A 48 -23.47 5.93 -7.63
N THR A 49 -24.29 6.96 -7.68
CA THR A 49 -24.03 8.20 -8.42
C THR A 49 -23.31 9.23 -7.55
N PRO A 50 -22.63 10.24 -8.13
CA PRO A 50 -22.06 11.36 -7.37
C PRO A 50 -23.09 12.14 -6.54
N LYS A 51 -24.37 12.11 -6.93
CA LYS A 51 -25.47 12.72 -6.17
C LYS A 51 -25.79 11.89 -4.93
N GLU A 52 -25.97 10.58 -5.09
CA GLU A 52 -26.23 9.64 -3.99
C GLU A 52 -25.06 9.62 -2.99
N TYR A 53 -23.81 9.66 -3.48
CA TYR A 53 -22.66 9.82 -2.62
C TYR A 53 -22.80 11.01 -1.66
N LYS A 54 -23.14 12.20 -2.20
CA LYS A 54 -23.31 13.41 -1.38
C LYS A 54 -24.45 13.27 -0.38
N GLU A 55 -25.56 12.70 -0.78
CA GLU A 55 -26.72 12.44 0.10
C GLU A 55 -26.34 11.47 1.24
N ARG A 56 -25.60 10.40 0.92
CA ARG A 56 -25.15 9.43 1.94
C ARG A 56 -24.15 10.02 2.92
N VAL A 57 -23.23 10.88 2.47
CA VAL A 57 -22.32 11.60 3.38
C VAL A 57 -23.08 12.51 4.31
N LEU A 58 -24.04 13.30 3.80
CA LEU A 58 -24.87 14.20 4.61
C LEU A 58 -25.74 13.47 5.64
N ASN A 59 -26.21 12.27 5.29
CA ASN A 59 -27.05 11.44 6.14
C ASN A 59 -26.25 10.48 7.04
N ASN A 60 -24.90 10.50 6.99
CA ASN A 60 -24.01 9.57 7.72
C ASN A 60 -24.24 8.09 7.36
N THR A 61 -24.64 7.79 6.12
CA THR A 61 -24.92 6.43 5.61
C THR A 61 -23.93 5.98 4.53
N ILE A 62 -22.83 6.71 4.35
CA ILE A 62 -21.84 6.37 3.33
C ILE A 62 -21.19 5.00 3.56
N THR A 63 -21.08 4.58 4.81
CA THR A 63 -20.54 3.26 5.19
C THR A 63 -21.35 2.09 4.65
N ASP A 64 -22.64 2.27 4.44
CA ASP A 64 -23.57 1.20 4.04
C ASP A 64 -23.33 0.71 2.61
N VAL A 65 -22.66 1.53 1.81
CA VAL A 65 -22.36 1.26 0.39
C VAL A 65 -20.87 1.03 0.11
N LEU A 66 -20.05 0.89 1.15
CA LEU A 66 -18.62 0.60 1.00
C LEU A 66 -18.39 -0.91 1.20
N GLN A 67 -17.51 -1.45 0.35
CA GLN A 67 -17.09 -2.84 0.51
C GLN A 67 -16.17 -2.99 1.73
N GLU A 68 -16.62 -3.78 2.70
CA GLU A 68 -15.88 -4.08 3.93
C GLU A 68 -15.26 -5.48 3.85
N TYR A 69 -14.04 -5.60 4.35
CA TYR A 69 -13.29 -6.85 4.40
C TYR A 69 -12.83 -7.13 5.82
N GLU A 70 -13.12 -8.31 6.34
CA GLU A 70 -12.34 -8.87 7.44
C GLU A 70 -10.96 -9.26 6.90
N ILE A 71 -9.90 -8.82 7.58
CA ILE A 71 -8.53 -8.95 7.09
C ILE A 71 -7.72 -9.93 7.92
N LYS A 72 -6.69 -10.50 7.26
CA LYS A 72 -5.71 -11.39 7.87
C LYS A 72 -4.31 -11.06 7.35
N PRO A 73 -3.23 -11.47 8.07
CA PRO A 73 -1.87 -11.35 7.58
C PRO A 73 -1.71 -11.91 6.16
N GLY A 74 -1.03 -11.14 5.30
CA GLY A 74 -0.82 -11.47 3.89
C GLY A 74 -1.91 -10.97 2.94
N ASP A 75 -3.02 -10.43 3.41
CA ASP A 75 -3.97 -9.76 2.51
C ASP A 75 -3.33 -8.51 1.88
N VAL A 76 -3.59 -8.32 0.59
CA VAL A 76 -3.05 -7.19 -0.19
C VAL A 76 -4.19 -6.45 -0.87
N PHE A 77 -4.11 -5.12 -0.85
CA PHE A 77 -5.06 -4.23 -1.52
C PHE A 77 -4.31 -3.19 -2.34
N PHE A 78 -4.61 -3.12 -3.64
CA PHE A 78 -4.17 -2.02 -4.49
C PHE A 78 -5.22 -0.91 -4.49
N LEU A 79 -4.80 0.30 -4.19
CA LEU A 79 -5.63 1.49 -4.00
C LEU A 79 -5.21 2.59 -5.00
N PRO A 80 -5.60 2.46 -6.27
CA PRO A 80 -5.34 3.53 -7.23
C PRO A 80 -6.02 4.81 -6.75
N ALA A 81 -5.46 5.96 -7.10
CA ALA A 81 -6.12 7.25 -6.86
C ALA A 81 -7.59 7.20 -7.28
N GLY A 82 -8.47 7.80 -6.50
CA GLY A 82 -9.92 7.72 -6.69
C GLY A 82 -10.61 6.58 -5.94
N ARG A 83 -9.89 5.60 -5.38
CA ARG A 83 -10.46 4.53 -4.58
C ARG A 83 -10.83 5.03 -3.19
N VAL A 84 -12.12 4.93 -2.82
CA VAL A 84 -12.57 5.21 -1.44
C VAL A 84 -12.09 4.08 -0.53
N HIS A 85 -11.47 4.43 0.60
CA HIS A 85 -10.90 3.43 1.51
C HIS A 85 -10.85 3.90 2.96
N SER A 86 -10.69 2.96 3.89
CA SER A 86 -10.34 3.23 5.29
C SER A 86 -9.75 2.00 5.97
N ILE A 87 -8.83 2.21 6.91
CA ILE A 87 -8.25 1.18 7.75
C ILE A 87 -9.03 1.15 9.06
N GLY A 88 -9.53 -0.01 9.44
CA GLY A 88 -10.21 -0.22 10.72
C GLY A 88 -9.24 -0.47 11.87
N ALA A 89 -9.77 -0.39 13.09
CA ALA A 89 -9.04 -0.71 14.31
C ALA A 89 -8.52 -2.17 14.28
N GLY A 90 -7.38 -2.41 14.90
CA GLY A 90 -6.75 -3.73 14.96
C GLY A 90 -5.91 -4.11 13.73
N ALA A 91 -5.92 -3.33 12.66
CA ALA A 91 -5.09 -3.57 11.49
C ALA A 91 -3.66 -3.05 11.71
N PHE A 92 -2.66 -3.88 11.35
CA PHE A 92 -1.26 -3.49 11.19
C PHE A 92 -0.86 -3.66 9.73
N ILE A 93 -0.58 -2.56 9.07
CA ILE A 93 -0.44 -2.49 7.60
C ILE A 93 0.90 -1.83 7.24
N ALA A 94 1.58 -2.41 6.25
CA ALA A 94 2.60 -1.71 5.49
C ALA A 94 1.93 -1.02 4.30
N GLU A 95 2.10 0.30 4.20
CA GLU A 95 1.57 1.13 3.13
C GLU A 95 2.70 1.60 2.22
N ILE A 96 2.61 1.29 0.94
CA ILE A 96 3.49 1.79 -0.11
C ILE A 96 2.67 2.76 -0.95
N GLN A 97 3.19 3.98 -1.16
CA GLN A 97 2.42 5.05 -1.80
C GLN A 97 3.29 6.02 -2.62
N GLN A 98 2.66 6.77 -3.52
CA GLN A 98 3.29 7.97 -4.08
C GLN A 98 3.61 8.98 -2.97
N THR A 99 4.67 9.76 -3.16
CA THR A 99 5.06 10.85 -2.23
C THR A 99 4.06 12.01 -2.31
N SER A 100 2.93 11.86 -1.63
CA SER A 100 1.85 12.84 -1.54
C SER A 100 1.14 12.71 -0.21
N ASP A 101 0.63 13.83 0.32
CA ASP A 101 -0.15 13.89 1.54
C ASP A 101 -1.60 14.36 1.30
N ILE A 102 -1.98 14.52 0.03
CA ILE A 102 -3.30 15.02 -0.34
C ILE A 102 -4.37 13.99 -0.02
N THR A 103 -5.21 14.32 0.96
CA THR A 103 -6.30 13.46 1.43
C THR A 103 -7.61 14.22 1.46
N TYR A 104 -8.62 13.70 0.80
CA TYR A 104 -9.99 14.18 0.93
C TYR A 104 -10.78 13.28 1.89
N ARG A 105 -11.04 13.81 3.08
CA ARG A 105 -11.79 13.12 4.12
C ARG A 105 -13.28 13.14 3.78
N ILE A 106 -13.88 11.95 3.71
CA ILE A 106 -15.28 11.73 3.36
C ILE A 106 -16.13 11.61 4.61
N TYR A 107 -15.67 10.82 5.60
CA TYR A 107 -16.39 10.57 6.84
C TYR A 107 -15.42 10.23 7.96
N ASP A 108 -15.70 10.72 9.17
CA ASP A 108 -14.82 10.55 10.33
C ASP A 108 -15.58 10.05 11.58
N PHE A 109 -16.64 9.29 11.38
CA PHE A 109 -17.44 8.69 12.46
C PHE A 109 -17.94 9.71 13.49
N ASN A 110 -18.14 10.97 13.07
CA ASN A 110 -18.56 12.10 13.92
C ASN A 110 -17.66 12.32 15.15
N ARG A 111 -16.38 11.90 15.08
CA ARG A 111 -15.42 12.06 16.18
C ARG A 111 -15.16 13.53 16.45
N LYS A 112 -15.03 13.84 17.72
CA LYS A 112 -14.70 15.18 18.21
C LYS A 112 -13.35 15.17 18.89
N ASP A 113 -12.60 16.24 18.71
CA ASP A 113 -11.37 16.50 19.46
C ASP A 113 -11.67 16.89 20.93
N ALA A 114 -10.63 17.16 21.71
CA ALA A 114 -10.74 17.57 23.10
C ALA A 114 -11.56 18.87 23.30
N ASN A 115 -11.70 19.68 22.24
CA ASN A 115 -12.48 20.93 22.24
C ASN A 115 -13.91 20.74 21.71
N GLY A 116 -14.31 19.49 21.43
CA GLY A 116 -15.63 19.18 20.91
C GLY A 116 -15.80 19.45 19.39
N LYS A 117 -14.71 19.75 18.66
CA LYS A 117 -14.74 20.06 17.24
C LYS A 117 -14.50 18.81 16.40
N THR A 118 -15.31 18.61 15.35
CA THR A 118 -15.10 17.56 14.34
C THR A 118 -14.01 17.96 13.33
N ARG A 119 -13.32 16.99 12.74
CA ARG A 119 -12.43 17.25 11.62
C ARG A 119 -13.22 17.70 10.39
N GLU A 120 -12.61 18.56 9.57
CA GLU A 120 -13.20 18.99 8.31
C GLU A 120 -13.41 17.83 7.35
N LEU A 121 -14.58 17.81 6.70
CA LEU A 121 -14.90 16.88 5.62
C LEU A 121 -14.78 17.58 4.26
N HIS A 122 -14.24 16.88 3.28
CA HIS A 122 -13.96 17.40 1.94
C HIS A 122 -14.96 16.85 0.92
N THR A 123 -16.27 16.85 1.24
CA THR A 123 -17.32 16.15 0.50
C THR A 123 -17.33 16.49 -1.00
N ASP A 124 -17.29 17.76 -1.37
CA ASP A 124 -17.35 18.17 -2.78
C ASP A 124 -16.02 17.91 -3.51
N LEU A 125 -14.88 18.08 -2.84
CA LEU A 125 -13.57 17.74 -3.42
C LEU A 125 -13.43 16.25 -3.67
N ALA A 126 -13.88 15.43 -2.70
CA ALA A 126 -13.87 13.98 -2.79
C ALA A 126 -14.78 13.48 -3.93
N ARG A 127 -15.99 14.06 -4.07
CA ARG A 127 -16.93 13.70 -5.12
C ARG A 127 -16.33 13.71 -6.52
N GLU A 128 -15.46 14.67 -6.81
CA GLU A 128 -14.80 14.80 -8.11
C GLU A 128 -13.57 13.89 -8.25
N ALA A 129 -12.97 13.47 -7.13
CA ALA A 129 -11.81 12.59 -7.13
C ALA A 129 -12.20 11.10 -7.17
N ILE A 130 -13.39 10.74 -6.70
CA ILE A 130 -13.83 9.35 -6.57
C ILE A 130 -14.00 8.68 -7.94
N ASN A 131 -13.42 7.47 -8.06
CA ASN A 131 -13.80 6.50 -9.06
C ASN A 131 -14.98 5.68 -8.53
N TYR A 132 -16.13 5.80 -9.18
CA TYR A 132 -17.39 5.14 -8.79
C TYR A 132 -17.53 3.71 -9.35
N GLU A 133 -16.52 3.20 -10.04
CA GLU A 133 -16.52 1.83 -10.54
C GLU A 133 -16.57 0.82 -9.38
N VAL A 134 -17.44 -0.18 -9.53
CA VAL A 134 -17.58 -1.29 -8.57
C VAL A 134 -16.88 -2.51 -9.11
N LEU A 135 -16.02 -3.12 -8.30
CA LEU A 135 -15.35 -4.37 -8.60
C LEU A 135 -15.94 -5.50 -7.75
N ASP A 136 -15.92 -6.71 -8.27
CA ASP A 136 -16.36 -7.91 -7.54
C ASP A 136 -15.50 -8.18 -6.30
N ASP A 137 -14.20 -7.91 -6.40
CA ASP A 137 -13.24 -8.06 -5.30
C ASP A 137 -12.12 -7.02 -5.45
N TYR A 138 -11.79 -6.33 -4.36
CA TYR A 138 -10.74 -5.32 -4.32
C TYR A 138 -9.41 -5.86 -3.74
N ARG A 139 -9.37 -7.14 -3.31
CA ARG A 139 -8.13 -7.77 -2.91
C ARG A 139 -7.27 -8.07 -4.12
N THR A 140 -5.97 -7.82 -3.99
CA THR A 140 -4.98 -8.34 -4.92
C THR A 140 -4.80 -9.85 -4.67
N LYS A 141 -5.01 -10.67 -5.70
CA LYS A 141 -4.83 -12.11 -5.63
C LYS A 141 -3.40 -12.48 -6.00
N TYR A 142 -2.73 -13.20 -5.14
CA TYR A 142 -1.40 -13.74 -5.39
C TYR A 142 -1.23 -15.08 -4.64
N GLU A 143 -0.27 -15.86 -5.06
CA GLU A 143 0.16 -17.08 -4.37
C GLU A 143 1.63 -16.91 -4.00
N ALA A 144 1.93 -16.91 -2.70
CA ALA A 144 3.31 -16.85 -2.22
C ALA A 144 4.07 -18.11 -2.66
N VAL A 145 5.26 -17.93 -3.21
CA VAL A 145 6.18 -19.00 -3.57
C VAL A 145 7.38 -18.92 -2.63
N LYS A 146 7.77 -20.07 -2.07
CA LYS A 146 8.94 -20.09 -1.17
C LYS A 146 10.22 -19.82 -1.96
N ASP A 147 11.06 -18.99 -1.33
CA ASP A 147 12.40 -18.66 -1.83
C ASP A 147 12.41 -18.03 -3.24
N GLU A 148 11.27 -17.42 -3.64
CA GLU A 148 11.13 -16.66 -4.88
C GLU A 148 10.36 -15.35 -4.63
N PRO A 149 10.68 -14.26 -5.35
CA PRO A 149 9.86 -13.04 -5.32
C PRO A 149 8.53 -13.25 -6.03
N VAL A 150 7.46 -12.76 -5.43
CA VAL A 150 6.13 -12.74 -6.03
C VAL A 150 5.66 -11.31 -6.15
N GLU A 151 5.41 -10.85 -7.37
CA GLU A 151 4.85 -9.53 -7.62
C GLU A 151 3.45 -9.40 -7.03
N LEU A 152 3.24 -8.37 -6.23
CA LEU A 152 1.96 -8.02 -5.62
C LEU A 152 1.25 -6.92 -6.41
N VAL A 153 1.99 -5.87 -6.75
CA VAL A 153 1.48 -4.70 -7.48
C VAL A 153 2.57 -4.17 -8.41
N ALA A 154 2.21 -3.96 -9.66
CA ALA A 154 2.96 -3.16 -10.62
C ALA A 154 2.06 -2.04 -11.14
N CYS A 155 2.47 -0.79 -10.96
CA CYS A 155 1.72 0.38 -11.41
C CYS A 155 2.68 1.44 -11.98
N PRO A 156 2.20 2.54 -12.57
CA PRO A 156 3.08 3.57 -13.13
C PRO A 156 4.01 4.26 -12.12
N TYR A 157 3.85 4.05 -10.83
CA TYR A 157 4.57 4.75 -9.78
C TYR A 157 5.56 3.86 -9.03
N PHE A 158 5.18 2.62 -8.78
CA PHE A 158 6.01 1.64 -8.06
C PHE A 158 5.67 0.21 -8.46
N THR A 159 6.63 -0.66 -8.28
CA THR A 159 6.43 -2.11 -8.25
C THR A 159 6.76 -2.61 -6.85
N THR A 160 5.94 -3.52 -6.33
CA THR A 160 6.16 -4.16 -5.03
C THR A 160 6.01 -5.66 -5.16
N SER A 161 6.99 -6.39 -4.61
CA SER A 161 7.01 -7.85 -4.53
C SER A 161 7.14 -8.30 -3.08
N VAL A 162 6.66 -9.50 -2.79
CA VAL A 162 6.86 -10.18 -1.50
C VAL A 162 7.84 -11.33 -1.67
N TYR A 163 8.74 -11.47 -0.70
CA TYR A 163 9.60 -12.62 -0.50
C TYR A 163 9.14 -13.38 0.75
N ASP A 164 8.96 -14.68 0.65
CA ASP A 164 8.71 -15.60 1.75
C ASP A 164 9.81 -16.67 1.69
N MET A 165 10.89 -16.47 2.47
CA MET A 165 12.15 -17.16 2.25
C MET A 165 12.73 -17.84 3.49
N THR A 166 13.39 -18.96 3.26
CA THR A 166 14.17 -19.72 4.24
C THR A 166 15.59 -19.99 3.77
N GLU A 167 15.84 -19.79 2.47
CA GLU A 167 17.15 -19.94 1.83
C GLU A 167 17.70 -18.59 1.36
N GLU A 168 18.97 -18.55 1.04
CA GLU A 168 19.64 -17.36 0.52
C GLU A 168 19.15 -17.06 -0.89
N ILE A 169 18.90 -15.78 -1.19
CA ILE A 169 18.51 -15.29 -2.51
C ILE A 169 19.46 -14.20 -2.96
N SER A 170 19.88 -14.26 -4.23
CA SER A 170 20.61 -13.18 -4.89
C SER A 170 19.73 -12.43 -5.86
N CYS A 171 19.76 -11.10 -5.79
CA CYS A 171 18.99 -10.19 -6.65
C CYS A 171 19.95 -9.35 -7.51
N ASP A 172 19.63 -9.22 -8.79
CA ASP A 172 20.34 -8.40 -9.77
C ASP A 172 19.51 -7.15 -10.10
N TYR A 173 20.03 -5.97 -9.76
CA TYR A 173 19.42 -4.67 -10.02
C TYR A 173 20.19 -3.86 -11.07
N SER A 174 21.11 -4.47 -11.82
CA SER A 174 21.96 -3.79 -12.81
C SER A 174 21.16 -3.03 -13.89
N GLU A 175 19.96 -3.52 -14.22
CA GLU A 175 19.07 -2.90 -15.21
C GLU A 175 18.05 -1.92 -14.57
N LEU A 176 18.10 -1.74 -13.23
CA LEU A 176 17.13 -0.91 -12.51
C LEU A 176 17.68 0.50 -12.29
N ASP A 177 17.10 1.49 -12.97
CA ASP A 177 17.40 2.91 -12.77
C ASP A 177 16.52 3.50 -11.64
N SER A 178 16.61 2.90 -10.45
CA SER A 178 15.87 3.33 -9.25
C SER A 178 16.56 2.81 -7.99
N PHE A 179 16.27 3.44 -6.87
CA PHE A 179 16.51 2.85 -5.55
C PHE A 179 15.60 1.63 -5.34
N VAL A 180 16.01 0.73 -4.44
CA VAL A 180 15.18 -0.38 -3.94
C VAL A 180 15.03 -0.22 -2.44
N ILE A 181 13.82 -0.42 -1.92
CA ILE A 181 13.55 -0.49 -0.49
C ILE A 181 13.12 -1.91 -0.14
N PHE A 182 13.78 -2.51 0.84
CA PHE A 182 13.30 -3.70 1.52
C PHE A 182 12.69 -3.32 2.86
N ILE A 183 11.53 -3.90 3.17
CA ILE A 183 10.85 -3.78 4.46
C ILE A 183 10.74 -5.19 5.03
N CYS A 184 11.38 -5.43 6.17
CA CYS A 184 11.30 -6.72 6.86
C CYS A 184 9.98 -6.82 7.64
N MET A 185 9.13 -7.75 7.21
CA MET A 185 7.80 -7.96 7.79
C MET A 185 7.83 -9.03 8.89
N GLU A 186 8.69 -10.04 8.75
CA GLU A 186 8.80 -11.17 9.66
C GLU A 186 10.23 -11.70 9.67
N GLY A 187 10.73 -12.11 10.82
CA GLY A 187 12.07 -12.68 10.98
C GLY A 187 13.19 -11.67 10.97
N ALA A 188 14.36 -12.09 10.52
CA ALA A 188 15.55 -11.25 10.35
C ALA A 188 16.44 -11.81 9.23
N CYS A 189 17.07 -10.93 8.48
CA CYS A 189 18.02 -11.29 7.43
C CYS A 189 19.25 -10.39 7.43
N ARG A 190 20.29 -10.84 6.71
CA ARG A 190 21.43 -10.00 6.30
C ARG A 190 21.28 -9.67 4.84
N ILE A 191 21.51 -8.41 4.51
CA ILE A 191 21.53 -7.92 3.14
C ILE A 191 22.96 -7.44 2.87
N LYS A 192 23.61 -8.07 1.89
CA LYS A 192 24.99 -7.80 1.48
C LYS A 192 25.01 -7.31 0.05
N ASP A 193 25.69 -6.19 -0.20
CA ASP A 193 25.86 -5.63 -1.54
C ASP A 193 27.10 -6.18 -2.27
N ASN A 194 27.24 -5.80 -3.54
CA ASN A 194 28.38 -6.18 -4.39
C ASN A 194 29.72 -5.55 -3.97
N GLU A 195 29.73 -4.55 -3.10
CA GLU A 195 30.94 -3.93 -2.53
C GLU A 195 31.39 -4.63 -1.23
N GLY A 196 30.55 -5.54 -0.70
CA GLY A 196 30.81 -6.30 0.52
C GLY A 196 30.29 -5.62 1.77
N ASN A 197 29.54 -4.51 1.66
CA ASN A 197 28.82 -3.95 2.79
C ASN A 197 27.68 -4.87 3.18
N GLU A 198 27.51 -5.09 4.46
CA GLU A 198 26.49 -5.99 5.02
C GLU A 198 25.76 -5.33 6.17
N LEU A 199 24.43 -5.42 6.15
CA LEU A 199 23.57 -4.95 7.23
C LEU A 199 22.58 -6.04 7.63
N LYS A 200 22.34 -6.16 8.93
CA LYS A 200 21.23 -6.94 9.46
C LYS A 200 19.97 -6.09 9.44
N VAL A 201 18.84 -6.70 9.06
CA VAL A 201 17.51 -6.09 9.05
C VAL A 201 16.57 -6.99 9.84
N ASP A 202 16.03 -6.49 10.92
CA ASP A 202 15.07 -7.19 11.78
C ASP A 202 13.62 -6.82 11.40
N ALA A 203 12.65 -7.64 11.81
CA ALA A 203 11.23 -7.35 11.59
C ALA A 203 10.83 -5.95 12.09
N GLY A 204 10.16 -5.18 11.24
CA GLY A 204 9.77 -3.79 11.46
C GLY A 204 10.80 -2.76 11.00
N GLU A 205 11.97 -3.20 10.52
CA GLU A 205 12.98 -2.32 9.94
C GLU A 205 12.90 -2.29 8.41
N SER A 206 13.49 -1.26 7.83
CA SER A 206 13.62 -1.10 6.38
C SER A 206 15.01 -0.64 5.99
N ILE A 207 15.45 -1.04 4.81
CA ILE A 207 16.71 -0.61 4.21
C ILE A 207 16.44 -0.03 2.83
N LEU A 208 17.13 1.06 2.49
CA LEU A 208 17.14 1.63 1.15
C LEU A 208 18.50 1.33 0.50
N LEU A 209 18.43 0.71 -0.67
CA LEU A 209 19.56 0.49 -1.57
C LEU A 209 19.53 1.58 -2.64
N PRO A 210 20.61 2.36 -2.80
CA PRO A 210 20.67 3.38 -3.86
C PRO A 210 20.75 2.72 -5.25
N ALA A 211 20.39 3.45 -6.29
CA ALA A 211 20.43 2.97 -7.69
C ALA A 211 21.83 2.52 -8.17
N THR A 212 22.88 2.84 -7.43
CA THR A 212 24.26 2.38 -7.70
C THR A 212 24.53 0.95 -7.21
N THR A 213 23.65 0.39 -6.36
CA THR A 213 23.73 -1.00 -5.91
C THR A 213 23.20 -1.92 -7.00
N GLN A 214 24.05 -2.80 -7.52
CA GLN A 214 23.71 -3.67 -8.64
C GLN A 214 23.29 -5.07 -8.21
N ASP A 215 24.08 -5.70 -7.35
CA ASP A 215 23.82 -7.05 -6.84
C ASP A 215 23.65 -7.03 -5.32
N VAL A 216 22.69 -7.76 -4.81
CA VAL A 216 22.56 -8.00 -3.37
C VAL A 216 22.29 -9.47 -3.10
N THR A 217 22.83 -9.95 -1.99
CA THR A 217 22.53 -11.27 -1.43
C THR A 217 21.75 -11.06 -0.15
N ILE A 218 20.62 -11.73 -0.03
CA ILE A 218 19.75 -11.70 1.15
C ILE A 218 19.83 -13.07 1.82
N THR A 219 20.35 -13.12 3.04
CA THR A 219 20.54 -14.36 3.79
C THR A 219 19.68 -14.34 5.05
N PRO A 220 18.70 -15.26 5.21
CA PRO A 220 17.94 -15.41 6.45
C PRO A 220 18.86 -15.71 7.64
N GLU A 221 18.64 -15.05 8.80
CA GLU A 221 19.40 -15.31 10.01
C GLU A 221 18.98 -16.63 10.69
N ALA A 222 17.68 -16.85 10.84
CA ALA A 222 17.12 -18.08 11.36
C ALA A 222 15.62 -18.18 11.02
N GLY A 223 15.21 -19.33 10.53
CA GLY A 223 13.80 -19.60 10.21
C GLY A 223 13.30 -18.85 8.99
N ASN A 224 12.03 -18.49 9.03
CA ASN A 224 11.36 -17.82 7.92
C ASN A 224 11.54 -16.31 7.98
N VAL A 225 11.75 -15.71 6.82
CA VAL A 225 11.81 -14.26 6.62
C VAL A 225 10.79 -13.83 5.59
N LYS A 226 10.04 -12.78 5.88
CA LYS A 226 9.19 -12.11 4.89
C LYS A 226 9.67 -10.68 4.68
N LEU A 227 9.90 -10.34 3.41
CA LEU A 227 10.27 -9.00 2.98
C LEU A 227 9.27 -8.48 1.97
N LEU A 228 9.00 -7.19 2.00
CA LEU A 228 8.52 -6.45 0.85
C LEU A 228 9.71 -5.79 0.16
N GLU A 229 9.83 -5.99 -1.13
CA GLU A 229 10.70 -5.23 -2.02
C GLU A 229 9.85 -4.20 -2.73
N THR A 230 10.29 -2.95 -2.78
CA THR A 230 9.63 -1.93 -3.58
C THR A 230 10.62 -0.99 -4.23
N TYR A 231 10.31 -0.55 -5.46
CA TYR A 231 11.10 0.42 -6.20
C TYR A 231 10.20 1.32 -7.05
N ALA A 232 10.68 2.52 -7.36
CA ALA A 232 9.98 3.41 -8.27
C ALA A 232 10.08 2.89 -9.70
N VAL A 233 8.99 3.01 -10.47
CA VAL A 233 9.02 2.61 -11.88
C VAL A 233 9.80 3.65 -12.67
N SER A 234 10.87 3.21 -13.36
CA SER A 234 11.49 3.98 -14.44
C SER A 234 10.73 3.67 -15.74
N TYR A 235 10.67 4.63 -16.67
CA TYR A 235 10.01 4.46 -17.97
C TYR A 235 10.74 3.48 -18.92
N THR A 236 11.78 2.80 -18.46
CA THR A 236 12.47 1.73 -19.18
C THR A 236 11.80 0.38 -18.85
N HIS A 237 11.72 -0.50 -19.84
CA HIS A 237 11.19 -1.86 -19.67
C HIS A 237 12.03 -2.59 -18.62
N LEU A 238 11.45 -2.82 -17.45
CA LEU A 238 12.08 -3.58 -16.37
C LEU A 238 11.74 -5.07 -16.51
N PRO A 239 12.71 -5.96 -16.31
CA PRO A 239 12.44 -7.39 -16.19
C PRO A 239 11.53 -7.66 -14.97
N SER A 240 10.75 -8.73 -15.03
CA SER A 240 9.91 -9.14 -13.91
C SER A 240 10.78 -9.47 -12.67
N PRO A 241 10.22 -9.47 -11.46
CA PRO A 241 10.96 -9.88 -10.26
C PRO A 241 11.66 -11.24 -10.41
N ARG A 242 11.02 -12.22 -11.08
CA ARG A 242 11.60 -13.55 -11.35
C ARG A 242 12.85 -13.50 -12.22
N ASP A 243 12.92 -12.53 -13.13
CA ASP A 243 14.07 -12.39 -14.03
C ASP A 243 15.29 -11.76 -13.34
N ARG A 244 15.10 -11.23 -12.12
CA ARG A 244 16.15 -10.57 -11.32
C ARG A 244 16.73 -11.45 -10.22
N THR A 245 16.15 -12.62 -9.98
CA THR A 245 16.73 -13.61 -9.03
C THR A 245 17.56 -14.65 -9.75
N ARG A 246 18.68 -15.02 -9.16
CA ARG A 246 19.62 -16.03 -9.65
C ARG A 246 19.83 -17.12 -8.62
#